data_95d1098842dc389ddcc457b51f09e89c
#
_entry.id   95d1098842dc389ddcc457b51f09e89c
#
_cell.length_a   1.000
_cell.length_b   1.000
_cell.length_c   1.000
_cell.angle_alpha   90.00
_cell.angle_beta   90.00
_cell.angle_gamma   90.00
#
_symmetry.space_group_name_H-M   'P 1'
#
loop_
_entity.id
_entity.type
_entity.pdbx_description
1 polymer ?
#
loop_
_entity_poly.entity_id
_entity_poly.type
_entity_poly.pdbx_seq_one_letter_code
_entity_poly.pdbx_strand_id
1 'polypeptide(L)'
;MVNPLWTFDRKRTKGYLGIIGVDEAGRGCLAGPVVAGAVLLKNDFFKHRGNRKSCSTVNDSKQLKEKQREDLFEQIQKLEEKGDLFWAFGEASVEEIEAENIVGATCLAMKRAMERVSLSSKEIWKPDFKSEKDLFADAMSRKENTWVVSVDGRPMKKLPFQHEGLIKGDTFSLAIAMGSIVAKVTRDRFMRKLALVYEGYDFASNKGYGSPKHLVGLQENGPCIHHRPRFLRKILNCGAEKKSNEEDSQSQLSFS
;
A
#
# COMPACT_ATOMS: atom_id res chain seq x y z
N MET A 1 -22.04 -2.84 17.63
CA MET A 1 -21.10 -3.99 17.67
C MET A 1 -19.68 -3.48 17.75
N VAL A 2 -18.74 -4.24 18.32
CA VAL A 2 -17.32 -3.90 18.32
C VAL A 2 -16.73 -4.33 16.98
N ASN A 3 -15.91 -3.48 16.37
CA ASN A 3 -15.21 -3.80 15.12
C ASN A 3 -14.34 -5.06 15.31
N PRO A 4 -14.47 -6.10 14.47
CA PRO A 4 -13.66 -7.32 14.55
C PRO A 4 -12.15 -7.06 14.47
N LEU A 5 -11.72 -6.11 13.60
CA LEU A 5 -10.31 -5.72 13.43
C LEU A 5 -9.73 -5.15 14.74
N TRP A 6 -10.51 -4.32 15.43
CA TRP A 6 -10.17 -3.82 16.77
C TRP A 6 -9.95 -4.95 17.78
N THR A 7 -10.87 -5.92 17.77
CA THR A 7 -10.80 -7.05 18.72
C THR A 7 -9.61 -7.95 18.45
N PHE A 8 -9.28 -8.14 17.18
CA PHE A 8 -8.14 -8.92 16.73
C PHE A 8 -6.82 -8.31 17.23
N ASP A 9 -6.56 -7.04 16.92
CA ASP A 9 -5.31 -6.39 17.32
C ASP A 9 -5.21 -6.22 18.85
N ARG A 10 -6.32 -5.89 19.53
CA ARG A 10 -6.36 -5.82 20.98
C ARG A 10 -5.94 -7.15 21.65
N LYS A 11 -6.28 -8.29 21.06
CA LYS A 11 -5.85 -9.61 21.57
C LYS A 11 -4.37 -9.84 21.31
N ARG A 12 -3.90 -9.46 20.12
CA ARG A 12 -2.51 -9.67 19.69
C ARG A 12 -1.51 -8.78 20.43
N THR A 13 -1.91 -7.57 20.80
CA THR A 13 -1.06 -6.64 21.54
C THR A 13 -0.99 -6.92 23.05
N LYS A 14 -1.68 -7.97 23.52
CA LYS A 14 -1.65 -8.33 24.94
C LYS A 14 -0.24 -8.80 25.34
N GLY A 15 0.41 -8.03 26.22
CA GLY A 15 1.82 -8.28 26.64
C GLY A 15 2.85 -7.59 25.75
N TYR A 16 2.42 -6.77 24.78
CA TYR A 16 3.28 -5.95 23.92
C TYR A 16 3.02 -4.45 24.17
N LEU A 17 3.96 -3.59 23.79
CA LEU A 17 3.80 -2.14 23.87
C LEU A 17 2.75 -1.61 22.90
N GLY A 18 2.53 -2.30 21.78
CA GLY A 18 1.55 -1.97 20.76
C GLY A 18 1.79 -2.73 19.45
N ILE A 19 1.23 -2.20 18.37
CA ILE A 19 1.32 -2.79 17.03
C ILE A 19 1.65 -1.73 15.98
N ILE A 20 2.48 -2.10 15.02
CA ILE A 20 2.69 -1.37 13.76
C ILE A 20 2.07 -2.20 12.64
N GLY A 21 1.12 -1.62 11.91
CA GLY A 21 0.51 -2.20 10.73
C GLY A 21 0.98 -1.48 9.46
N VAL A 22 1.36 -2.25 8.44
CA VAL A 22 1.90 -1.72 7.18
C VAL A 22 1.20 -2.38 5.99
N ASP A 23 0.78 -1.57 5.03
CA ASP A 23 0.23 -2.03 3.75
C ASP A 23 0.65 -1.11 2.60
N GLU A 24 0.46 -1.55 1.34
CA GLU A 24 0.82 -0.79 0.16
C GLU A 24 -0.34 -0.59 -0.81
N ALA A 25 -0.22 0.45 -1.65
CA ALA A 25 -1.11 0.73 -2.77
C ALA A 25 -0.31 0.95 -4.06
N GLY A 26 -0.87 0.49 -5.18
CA GLY A 26 -0.33 0.78 -6.51
C GLY A 26 0.63 -0.25 -7.08
N ARG A 27 0.79 -1.45 -6.53
CA ARG A 27 1.70 -2.47 -7.09
C ARG A 27 1.36 -2.88 -8.51
N GLY A 28 0.08 -3.12 -8.81
CA GLY A 28 -0.38 -3.60 -10.13
C GLY A 28 -0.70 -2.49 -11.15
N CYS A 29 -0.32 -1.24 -10.90
CA CYS A 29 -0.61 -0.12 -11.79
C CYS A 29 0.40 -0.01 -12.93
N LEU A 30 -0.06 0.50 -14.09
CA LEU A 30 0.78 0.81 -15.26
C LEU A 30 1.53 2.13 -15.09
N ALA A 31 1.03 3.02 -14.24
CA ALA A 31 1.59 4.34 -14.00
C ALA A 31 1.58 4.74 -12.53
N GLY A 32 2.48 5.66 -12.18
CA GLY A 32 2.62 6.26 -10.86
C GLY A 32 3.43 5.41 -9.86
N PRO A 33 3.70 5.97 -8.67
CA PRO A 33 4.52 5.32 -7.65
C PRO A 33 3.81 4.13 -7.00
N VAL A 34 4.57 3.30 -6.28
CA VAL A 34 4.03 2.46 -5.21
C VAL A 34 4.14 3.23 -3.89
N VAL A 35 3.06 3.22 -3.10
CA VAL A 35 2.99 3.94 -1.82
C VAL A 35 2.66 2.95 -0.72
N ALA A 36 3.40 3.01 0.38
CA ALA A 36 3.11 2.25 1.59
C ALA A 36 2.64 3.18 2.71
N GLY A 37 1.70 2.71 3.52
CA GLY A 37 1.25 3.37 4.75
C GLY A 37 1.65 2.55 5.97
N ALA A 38 2.12 3.20 7.02
CA ALA A 38 2.41 2.59 8.31
C ALA A 38 1.61 3.30 9.41
N VAL A 39 1.00 2.53 10.29
CA VAL A 39 0.24 3.03 11.44
C VAL A 39 0.73 2.34 12.71
N LEU A 40 1.06 3.15 13.72
CA LEU A 40 1.49 2.70 15.04
C LEU A 40 0.35 2.93 16.04
N LEU A 41 -0.11 1.87 16.68
CA LEU A 41 -1.10 1.89 17.75
C LEU A 41 -0.46 1.39 19.06
N LYS A 42 -0.43 2.24 20.10
CA LYS A 42 0.00 1.83 21.44
C LYS A 42 -0.99 0.83 22.04
N ASN A 43 -0.56 0.00 22.97
CA ASN A 43 -1.48 -0.90 23.68
C ASN A 43 -2.62 -0.13 24.38
N ASP A 44 -2.31 1.05 24.94
CA ASP A 44 -3.30 1.90 25.60
C ASP A 44 -4.38 2.44 24.63
N PHE A 45 -4.08 2.56 23.33
CA PHE A 45 -5.08 2.89 22.32
C PHE A 45 -6.34 2.05 22.44
N PHE A 46 -6.17 0.76 22.72
CA PHE A 46 -7.27 -0.21 22.81
C PHE A 46 -8.05 -0.15 24.14
N LYS A 47 -7.63 0.68 25.10
CA LYS A 47 -8.35 0.90 26.37
C LYS A 47 -9.38 2.01 26.28
N HIS A 48 -9.25 2.94 25.32
CA HIS A 48 -10.10 4.11 25.18
C HIS A 48 -11.39 3.83 24.39
N ARG A 49 -12.55 4.10 25.03
CA ARG A 49 -13.88 3.95 24.38
C ARG A 49 -14.05 4.89 23.18
N GLY A 50 -13.46 6.10 23.23
CA GLY A 50 -13.47 7.07 22.14
C GLY A 50 -12.83 6.51 20.88
N ASN A 51 -11.62 5.96 20.99
CA ASN A 51 -10.89 5.36 19.88
C ASN A 51 -11.66 4.18 19.27
N ARG A 52 -12.26 3.33 20.13
CA ARG A 52 -13.11 2.23 19.67
C ARG A 52 -14.31 2.72 18.84
N LYS A 53 -14.95 3.82 19.24
CA LYS A 53 -16.07 4.42 18.48
C LYS A 53 -15.56 5.00 17.15
N SER A 54 -14.45 5.71 17.17
CA SER A 54 -13.81 6.28 16.00
C SER A 54 -13.41 5.21 14.97
N CYS A 55 -12.96 4.04 15.41
CA CYS A 55 -12.54 2.96 14.52
C CYS A 55 -13.68 2.00 14.13
N SER A 56 -14.94 2.28 14.47
CA SER A 56 -16.06 1.34 14.25
C SER A 56 -16.33 1.03 12.79
N THR A 57 -16.01 1.95 11.88
CA THR A 57 -16.25 1.87 10.43
C THR A 57 -15.00 1.54 9.62
N VAL A 58 -13.84 1.38 10.26
CA VAL A 58 -12.61 0.96 9.57
C VAL A 58 -12.80 -0.44 9.03
N ASN A 59 -12.49 -0.63 7.76
CA ASN A 59 -12.58 -1.89 7.04
C ASN A 59 -11.53 -1.92 5.92
N ASP A 60 -11.40 -3.04 5.22
CA ASP A 60 -10.59 -3.18 4.01
C ASP A 60 -10.85 -2.01 3.04
N SER A 61 -9.79 -1.29 2.72
CA SER A 61 -9.84 -0.08 1.88
C SER A 61 -10.43 -0.32 0.49
N LYS A 62 -10.34 -1.55 -0.02
CA LYS A 62 -10.87 -1.97 -1.33
C LYS A 62 -12.39 -2.10 -1.34
N GLN A 63 -13.00 -2.36 -0.17
CA GLN A 63 -14.46 -2.44 0.00
C GLN A 63 -15.11 -1.07 0.24
N LEU A 64 -14.31 -0.04 0.52
CA LEU A 64 -14.79 1.31 0.81
C LEU A 64 -14.89 2.16 -0.46
N LYS A 65 -15.93 3.00 -0.52
CA LYS A 65 -16.02 4.06 -1.54
C LYS A 65 -14.93 5.13 -1.29
N GLU A 66 -14.55 5.86 -2.32
CA GLU A 66 -13.50 6.90 -2.23
C GLU A 66 -13.77 7.90 -1.09
N LYS A 67 -15.01 8.43 -1.01
CA LYS A 67 -15.41 9.33 0.08
C LYS A 67 -15.22 8.71 1.47
N GLN A 68 -15.60 7.46 1.65
CA GLN A 68 -15.45 6.77 2.93
C GLN A 68 -13.97 6.60 3.33
N ARG A 69 -13.08 6.37 2.35
CA ARG A 69 -11.64 6.33 2.59
C ARG A 69 -11.09 7.69 3.00
N GLU A 70 -11.52 8.76 2.35
CA GLU A 70 -11.12 10.14 2.72
C GLU A 70 -11.62 10.49 4.14
N ASP A 71 -12.89 10.21 4.45
CA ASP A 71 -13.47 10.45 5.79
C ASP A 71 -12.69 9.68 6.89
N LEU A 72 -12.31 8.43 6.61
CA LEU A 72 -11.51 7.61 7.54
C LEU A 72 -10.06 8.11 7.66
N PHE A 73 -9.47 8.60 6.56
CA PHE A 73 -8.15 9.20 6.61
C PHE A 73 -8.14 10.47 7.47
N GLU A 74 -9.13 11.35 7.33
CA GLU A 74 -9.29 12.51 8.23
C GLU A 74 -9.46 12.08 9.69
N GLN A 75 -10.15 10.97 9.93
CA GLN A 75 -10.31 10.45 11.28
C GLN A 75 -8.99 9.91 11.86
N ILE A 76 -8.15 9.26 11.04
CA ILE A 76 -6.79 8.85 11.42
C ILE A 76 -5.96 10.10 11.79
N GLN A 77 -6.03 11.18 11.01
CA GLN A 77 -5.34 12.44 11.31
C GLN A 77 -5.80 13.03 12.64
N LYS A 78 -7.11 13.09 12.90
CA LYS A 78 -7.66 13.58 14.19
C LYS A 78 -7.23 12.73 15.40
N LEU A 79 -7.04 11.43 15.22
CA LEU A 79 -6.51 10.56 16.28
C LEU A 79 -5.01 10.79 16.52
N GLU A 80 -4.24 11.10 15.48
CA GLU A 80 -2.84 11.49 15.61
C GLU A 80 -2.68 12.81 16.35
N GLU A 81 -3.48 13.84 16.01
CA GLU A 81 -3.47 15.14 16.70
C GLU A 81 -3.71 15.01 18.20
N LYS A 82 -4.47 14.00 18.63
CA LYS A 82 -4.68 13.66 20.05
C LYS A 82 -3.54 12.87 20.67
N GLY A 83 -2.57 12.42 19.88
CA GLY A 83 -1.49 11.54 20.33
C GLY A 83 -1.91 10.09 20.61
N ASP A 84 -3.10 9.69 20.13
CA ASP A 84 -3.64 8.35 20.32
C ASP A 84 -2.99 7.31 19.40
N LEU A 85 -2.59 7.72 18.19
CA LEU A 85 -1.84 6.90 17.22
C LEU A 85 -0.80 7.75 16.48
N PHE A 86 0.05 7.10 15.69
CA PHE A 86 0.95 7.76 14.74
C PHE A 86 0.84 7.07 13.39
N TRP A 87 0.99 7.83 12.32
CA TRP A 87 0.98 7.31 10.97
C TRP A 87 2.01 8.00 10.10
N ALA A 88 2.43 7.32 9.05
CA ALA A 88 3.27 7.88 8.00
C ALA A 88 3.09 7.11 6.70
N PHE A 89 3.56 7.68 5.62
CA PHE A 89 3.67 6.99 4.35
C PHE A 89 5.10 7.05 3.80
N GLY A 90 5.42 6.10 2.94
CA GLY A 90 6.62 6.09 2.12
C GLY A 90 6.23 5.75 0.69
N GLU A 91 7.01 6.22 -0.25
CA GLU A 91 6.78 5.97 -1.66
C GLU A 91 8.06 5.49 -2.35
N ALA A 92 7.91 4.77 -3.46
CA ALA A 92 8.98 4.50 -4.40
C ALA A 92 8.52 4.92 -5.80
N SER A 93 9.37 5.68 -6.49
CA SER A 93 9.09 6.29 -7.78
C SER A 93 9.06 5.26 -8.92
N VAL A 94 8.72 5.72 -10.13
CA VAL A 94 8.75 4.88 -11.33
C VAL A 94 10.17 4.42 -11.64
N GLU A 95 11.15 5.30 -11.47
CA GLU A 95 12.58 5.01 -11.67
C GLU A 95 13.06 3.95 -10.68
N GLU A 96 12.66 4.06 -9.41
CA GLU A 96 12.99 3.08 -8.37
C GLU A 96 12.28 1.73 -8.63
N ILE A 97 11.06 1.73 -9.17
CA ILE A 97 10.37 0.50 -9.60
C ILE A 97 11.12 -0.15 -10.78
N GLU A 98 11.66 0.65 -11.69
CA GLU A 98 12.44 0.13 -12.82
C GLU A 98 13.80 -0.43 -12.35
N ALA A 99 14.47 0.21 -11.40
CA ALA A 99 15.74 -0.26 -10.85
C ALA A 99 15.59 -1.52 -9.98
N GLU A 100 14.69 -1.48 -9.00
CA GLU A 100 14.56 -2.49 -7.93
C GLU A 100 13.54 -3.60 -8.24
N ASN A 101 12.79 -3.52 -9.33
CA ASN A 101 11.51 -4.19 -9.60
C ASN A 101 10.43 -3.84 -8.56
N ILE A 102 9.17 -4.27 -8.85
CA ILE A 102 8.03 -3.89 -7.99
C ILE A 102 8.12 -4.45 -6.57
N VAL A 103 8.76 -5.59 -6.36
CA VAL A 103 8.91 -6.18 -5.02
C VAL A 103 9.94 -5.38 -4.21
N GLY A 104 11.09 -5.05 -4.81
CA GLY A 104 12.10 -4.21 -4.17
C GLY A 104 11.60 -2.80 -3.87
N ALA A 105 10.94 -2.18 -4.85
CA ALA A 105 10.32 -0.85 -4.67
C ALA A 105 9.23 -0.83 -3.59
N THR A 106 8.41 -1.90 -3.48
CA THR A 106 7.45 -2.04 -2.39
C THR A 106 8.16 -2.10 -1.02
N CYS A 107 9.24 -2.89 -0.91
CA CYS A 107 10.04 -2.92 0.32
C CYS A 107 10.66 -1.56 0.66
N LEU A 108 11.11 -0.81 -0.35
CA LEU A 108 11.66 0.54 -0.18
C LEU A 108 10.58 1.52 0.34
N ALA A 109 9.38 1.48 -0.24
CA ALA A 109 8.26 2.28 0.22
C ALA A 109 7.86 1.94 1.67
N MET A 110 7.76 0.64 2.01
CA MET A 110 7.48 0.19 3.37
C MET A 110 8.57 0.60 4.36
N LYS A 111 9.85 0.44 3.99
CA LYS A 111 10.98 0.89 4.81
C LYS A 111 10.84 2.37 5.13
N ARG A 112 10.62 3.22 4.13
CA ARG A 112 10.42 4.68 4.30
C ARG A 112 9.22 5.02 5.18
N ALA A 113 8.10 4.30 5.04
CA ALA A 113 6.92 4.49 5.87
C ALA A 113 7.21 4.15 7.34
N MET A 114 7.89 3.02 7.59
CA MET A 114 8.26 2.57 8.93
C MET A 114 9.27 3.52 9.60
N GLU A 115 10.27 4.00 8.89
CA GLU A 115 11.23 4.99 9.39
C GLU A 115 10.53 6.31 9.74
N ARG A 116 9.63 6.79 8.88
CA ARG A 116 8.88 8.03 9.12
C ARG A 116 7.91 7.91 10.30
N VAL A 117 7.21 6.78 10.47
CA VAL A 117 6.32 6.60 11.64
C VAL A 117 7.10 6.48 12.94
N SER A 118 8.32 5.94 12.90
CA SER A 118 9.24 5.96 14.04
C SER A 118 9.58 7.40 14.45
N LEU A 119 9.97 8.24 13.49
CA LEU A 119 10.29 9.64 13.73
C LEU A 119 9.07 10.45 14.21
N SER A 120 7.89 10.31 13.56
CA SER A 120 6.67 11.02 13.96
C SER A 120 6.21 10.65 15.37
N SER A 121 6.45 9.43 15.79
CA SER A 121 6.18 8.94 17.15
C SER A 121 7.22 9.37 18.19
N LYS A 122 8.19 10.22 17.83
CA LYS A 122 9.34 10.60 18.66
C LYS A 122 10.13 9.38 19.15
N GLU A 123 10.30 8.41 18.25
CA GLU A 123 11.04 7.17 18.48
C GLU A 123 10.52 6.30 19.65
N ILE A 124 9.20 6.40 19.97
CA ILE A 124 8.57 5.47 20.92
C ILE A 124 8.75 4.02 20.46
N TRP A 125 8.77 3.82 19.13
CA TRP A 125 9.14 2.58 18.47
C TRP A 125 10.27 2.86 17.47
N LYS A 126 11.26 1.98 17.43
CA LYS A 126 12.33 1.96 16.43
C LYS A 126 12.29 0.64 15.66
N PRO A 127 12.44 0.67 14.33
CA PRO A 127 12.51 -0.57 13.57
C PRO A 127 13.74 -1.39 13.95
N ASP A 128 13.53 -2.65 14.33
CA ASP A 128 14.62 -3.59 14.59
C ASP A 128 15.08 -4.22 13.26
N PHE A 129 16.40 -4.17 12.99
CA PHE A 129 16.96 -4.84 11.83
C PHE A 129 16.92 -6.36 12.00
N LYS A 130 16.65 -7.07 10.90
CA LYS A 130 16.79 -8.53 10.86
C LYS A 130 18.25 -8.90 11.09
N SER A 131 18.49 -9.80 12.03
CA SER A 131 19.80 -10.44 12.20
C SER A 131 19.82 -11.79 11.48
N GLU A 132 21.00 -12.29 11.11
CA GLU A 132 21.14 -13.63 10.52
C GLU A 132 20.66 -14.73 11.47
N LYS A 133 20.72 -14.48 12.79
CA LYS A 133 20.23 -15.41 13.83
C LYS A 133 18.71 -15.50 13.89
N ASP A 134 17.99 -14.47 13.45
CA ASP A 134 16.52 -14.41 13.48
C ASP A 134 15.86 -15.27 12.38
N LEU A 135 16.63 -15.70 11.37
CA LEU A 135 16.18 -16.67 10.36
C LEU A 135 15.82 -18.03 10.95
N PHE A 136 16.30 -18.35 12.14
CA PHE A 136 16.12 -19.63 12.83
C PHE A 136 15.49 -19.48 14.23
N ALA A 137 15.15 -18.25 14.65
CA ALA A 137 14.51 -18.05 15.95
C ALA A 137 13.02 -18.36 15.86
N ASP A 138 12.59 -19.35 16.62
CA ASP A 138 11.17 -19.65 16.82
C ASP A 138 10.43 -18.39 17.31
N ALA A 139 9.30 -18.08 16.65
CA ALA A 139 8.43 -16.94 16.95
C ALA A 139 7.80 -16.98 18.38
N MET A 140 8.22 -17.90 19.23
CA MET A 140 7.61 -18.17 20.53
C MET A 140 8.29 -17.52 21.74
N SER A 141 9.45 -16.90 21.63
CA SER A 141 9.99 -16.15 22.80
C SER A 141 9.37 -14.74 22.84
N ARG A 142 8.24 -14.59 23.53
CA ARG A 142 7.66 -13.28 23.89
C ARG A 142 8.71 -12.49 24.67
N LYS A 143 9.34 -11.51 24.02
CA LYS A 143 10.18 -10.53 24.71
C LYS A 143 9.23 -9.50 25.32
N GLU A 144 9.24 -9.37 26.64
CA GLU A 144 8.60 -8.24 27.33
C GLU A 144 9.13 -6.92 26.76
N ASN A 145 8.26 -5.90 26.65
CA ASN A 145 8.58 -4.58 26.09
C ASN A 145 8.92 -4.54 24.58
N THR A 146 8.33 -5.44 23.79
CA THR A 146 8.46 -5.41 22.33
C THR A 146 7.17 -4.95 21.63
N TRP A 147 7.27 -4.70 20.33
CA TRP A 147 6.16 -4.31 19.48
C TRP A 147 5.81 -5.43 18.51
N VAL A 148 4.53 -5.56 18.18
CA VAL A 148 4.09 -6.39 17.06
C VAL A 148 4.26 -5.57 15.77
N VAL A 149 5.02 -6.07 14.80
CA VAL A 149 5.16 -5.43 13.48
C VAL A 149 4.56 -6.37 12.44
N SER A 150 3.47 -5.93 11.81
CA SER A 150 2.71 -6.75 10.87
C SER A 150 2.60 -6.04 9.52
N VAL A 151 2.93 -6.77 8.45
CA VAL A 151 2.83 -6.32 7.06
C VAL A 151 1.71 -7.10 6.38
N ASP A 152 0.90 -6.46 5.51
CA ASP A 152 -0.08 -7.19 4.72
C ASP A 152 0.59 -8.22 3.79
N GLY A 153 -0.04 -9.38 3.65
CA GLY A 153 0.44 -10.45 2.80
C GLY A 153 1.51 -11.35 3.43
N ARG A 154 2.44 -11.82 2.60
CA ARG A 154 3.56 -12.66 3.05
C ARG A 154 4.73 -11.82 3.57
N PRO A 155 5.57 -12.37 4.48
CA PRO A 155 6.75 -11.67 4.94
C PRO A 155 7.65 -11.25 3.77
N MET A 156 8.09 -9.99 3.80
CA MET A 156 8.90 -9.40 2.73
C MET A 156 10.39 -9.63 3.01
N LYS A 157 11.04 -10.55 2.27
CA LYS A 157 12.46 -10.91 2.51
C LYS A 157 13.41 -9.70 2.38
N LYS A 158 13.17 -8.81 1.41
CA LYS A 158 13.98 -7.60 1.17
C LYS A 158 13.71 -6.46 2.14
N LEU A 159 12.63 -6.48 2.94
CA LEU A 159 12.39 -5.47 3.97
C LEU A 159 13.35 -5.74 5.13
N PRO A 160 14.24 -4.78 5.49
CA PRO A 160 15.34 -5.05 6.43
C PRO A 160 14.90 -5.17 7.89
N PHE A 161 13.66 -4.81 8.19
CA PHE A 161 13.14 -4.77 9.56
C PHE A 161 12.43 -6.08 9.95
N GLN A 162 12.53 -6.42 11.24
CA GLN A 162 11.78 -7.53 11.85
C GLN A 162 10.29 -7.29 11.66
N HIS A 163 9.59 -8.26 11.08
CA HIS A 163 8.14 -8.22 10.86
C HIS A 163 7.59 -9.62 10.60
N GLU A 164 6.31 -9.78 10.85
CA GLU A 164 5.52 -10.91 10.37
C GLU A 164 4.66 -10.50 9.17
N GLY A 165 4.32 -11.46 8.33
CA GLY A 165 3.34 -11.29 7.28
C GLY A 165 1.97 -11.79 7.74
N LEU A 166 0.93 -11.01 7.50
CA LEU A 166 -0.45 -11.41 7.77
C LEU A 166 -1.23 -11.41 6.45
N ILE A 167 -1.50 -12.61 5.92
CA ILE A 167 -2.23 -12.76 4.66
C ILE A 167 -3.64 -12.16 4.81
N LYS A 168 -4.01 -11.24 3.92
CA LYS A 168 -5.23 -10.42 3.99
C LYS A 168 -5.32 -9.65 5.31
N GLY A 169 -4.19 -9.14 5.78
CA GLY A 169 -4.10 -8.43 7.05
C GLY A 169 -5.02 -7.22 7.13
N ASP A 170 -5.28 -6.55 6.00
CA ASP A 170 -6.23 -5.45 5.84
C ASP A 170 -7.68 -5.84 6.22
N THR A 171 -8.03 -7.13 6.18
CA THR A 171 -9.35 -7.65 6.58
C THR A 171 -9.40 -8.15 8.03
N PHE A 172 -8.27 -8.27 8.71
CA PHE A 172 -8.18 -8.81 10.08
C PHE A 172 -7.61 -7.82 11.10
N SER A 173 -6.58 -7.05 10.71
CA SER A 173 -5.85 -6.13 11.60
C SER A 173 -6.30 -4.69 11.38
N LEU A 174 -6.68 -4.01 12.47
CA LEU A 174 -7.02 -2.59 12.44
C LEU A 174 -5.84 -1.73 12.00
N ALA A 175 -4.64 -2.01 12.50
CA ALA A 175 -3.43 -1.27 12.19
C ALA A 175 -3.07 -1.40 10.69
N ILE A 176 -3.17 -2.61 10.11
CA ILE A 176 -2.93 -2.84 8.68
C ILE A 176 -4.02 -2.17 7.84
N ALA A 177 -5.31 -2.29 8.22
CA ALA A 177 -6.41 -1.64 7.51
C ALA A 177 -6.26 -0.11 7.49
N MET A 178 -5.83 0.50 8.59
CA MET A 178 -5.51 1.93 8.64
C MET A 178 -4.29 2.26 7.76
N GLY A 179 -3.24 1.43 7.76
CA GLY A 179 -2.09 1.55 6.86
C GLY A 179 -2.50 1.51 5.39
N SER A 180 -3.42 0.59 5.04
CA SER A 180 -4.03 0.48 3.71
C SER A 180 -4.76 1.76 3.29
N ILE A 181 -5.55 2.35 4.20
CA ILE A 181 -6.25 3.63 3.96
C ILE A 181 -5.23 4.75 3.73
N VAL A 182 -4.20 4.85 4.57
CA VAL A 182 -3.11 5.85 4.42
C VAL A 182 -2.43 5.70 3.06
N ALA A 183 -2.01 4.50 2.69
CA ALA A 183 -1.37 4.23 1.40
C ALA A 183 -2.30 4.58 0.22
N LYS A 184 -3.54 4.12 0.27
CA LYS A 184 -4.52 4.29 -0.81
C LYS A 184 -4.91 5.74 -1.01
N VAL A 185 -5.27 6.46 0.05
CA VAL A 185 -5.67 7.88 -0.05
C VAL A 185 -4.50 8.75 -0.53
N THR A 186 -3.31 8.55 0.04
CA THR A 186 -2.12 9.30 -0.37
C THR A 186 -1.83 9.08 -1.86
N ARG A 187 -1.84 7.82 -2.31
CA ARG A 187 -1.60 7.51 -3.71
C ARG A 187 -2.69 8.03 -4.64
N ASP A 188 -3.95 7.90 -4.28
CA ASP A 188 -5.08 8.37 -5.10
C ASP A 188 -5.06 9.90 -5.24
N ARG A 189 -4.67 10.63 -4.19
CA ARG A 189 -4.46 12.08 -4.22
C ARG A 189 -3.29 12.45 -5.16
N PHE A 190 -2.19 11.70 -5.13
CA PHE A 190 -1.08 11.88 -6.05
C PHE A 190 -1.54 11.68 -7.51
N MET A 191 -2.25 10.60 -7.82
CA MET A 191 -2.74 10.32 -9.17
C MET A 191 -3.75 11.36 -9.68
N ARG A 192 -4.58 11.93 -8.80
CA ARG A 192 -5.46 13.05 -9.16
C ARG A 192 -4.69 14.32 -9.53
N LYS A 193 -3.62 14.64 -8.78
CA LYS A 193 -2.75 15.77 -9.13
C LYS A 193 -2.05 15.53 -10.46
N LEU A 194 -1.60 14.31 -10.70
CA LEU A 194 -0.94 13.94 -11.96
C LEU A 194 -1.89 14.06 -13.16
N ALA A 195 -3.16 13.77 -12.97
CA ALA A 195 -4.18 13.91 -14.02
C ALA A 195 -4.37 15.36 -14.51
N LEU A 196 -4.03 16.35 -13.69
CA LEU A 196 -4.10 17.78 -14.08
C LEU A 196 -2.95 18.19 -15.03
N VAL A 197 -1.86 17.41 -15.05
CA VAL A 197 -0.68 17.68 -15.89
C VAL A 197 -0.63 16.78 -17.10
N TYR A 198 -1.07 15.54 -16.95
CA TYR A 198 -1.05 14.51 -17.99
C TYR A 198 -2.48 14.13 -18.36
N GLU A 199 -3.08 14.95 -19.20
CA GLU A 199 -4.41 14.71 -19.76
C GLU A 199 -4.40 13.51 -20.72
N GLY A 200 -5.56 12.94 -21.02
CA GLY A 200 -5.71 11.84 -21.96
C GLY A 200 -5.56 10.43 -21.39
N TYR A 201 -4.99 10.26 -20.20
CA TYR A 201 -4.81 8.92 -19.58
C TYR A 201 -5.87 8.55 -18.55
N ASP A 202 -6.81 9.44 -18.25
CA ASP A 202 -7.87 9.27 -17.23
C ASP A 202 -7.34 8.89 -15.83
N PHE A 203 -6.15 9.41 -15.44
CA PHE A 203 -5.52 9.11 -14.14
C PHE A 203 -6.36 9.50 -12.94
N ALA A 204 -7.22 10.51 -13.10
CA ALA A 204 -8.14 10.93 -12.03
C ALA A 204 -9.14 9.84 -11.66
N SER A 205 -9.58 9.03 -12.62
CA SER A 205 -10.51 7.92 -12.42
C SER A 205 -9.78 6.61 -12.14
N ASN A 206 -8.92 6.18 -13.05
CA ASN A 206 -8.28 4.87 -13.02
C ASN A 206 -7.10 4.75 -12.05
N LYS A 207 -6.60 5.86 -11.52
CA LYS A 207 -5.45 5.90 -10.60
C LYS A 207 -4.22 5.15 -11.13
N GLY A 208 -4.03 5.12 -12.45
CA GLY A 208 -2.92 4.45 -13.13
C GLY A 208 -3.11 2.94 -13.37
N TYR A 209 -4.26 2.37 -13.03
CA TYR A 209 -4.58 0.99 -13.42
C TYR A 209 -4.90 0.92 -14.92
N GLY A 210 -4.65 -0.25 -15.54
CA GLY A 210 -4.89 -0.50 -16.97
C GLY A 210 -6.38 -0.62 -17.32
N SER A 211 -7.15 0.42 -17.09
CA SER A 211 -8.55 0.52 -17.54
C SER A 211 -8.60 0.69 -19.06
N PRO A 212 -9.75 0.39 -19.72
CA PRO A 212 -9.90 0.61 -21.16
C PRO A 212 -9.55 2.04 -21.57
N LYS A 213 -9.99 3.06 -20.84
CA LYS A 213 -9.65 4.47 -21.12
C LYS A 213 -8.16 4.76 -21.00
N HIS A 214 -7.47 4.15 -20.01
CA HIS A 214 -6.03 4.31 -19.87
C HIS A 214 -5.26 3.70 -21.05
N LEU A 215 -5.72 2.53 -21.51
CA LEU A 215 -5.10 1.87 -22.68
C LEU A 215 -5.32 2.66 -23.98
N VAL A 216 -6.51 3.24 -24.17
CA VAL A 216 -6.78 4.15 -25.30
C VAL A 216 -5.85 5.36 -25.20
N GLY A 217 -5.76 6.01 -24.04
CA GLY A 217 -4.86 7.15 -23.86
C GLY A 217 -3.38 6.81 -24.13
N LEU A 218 -2.94 5.60 -23.79
CA LEU A 218 -1.60 5.12 -24.14
C LEU A 218 -1.40 4.90 -25.64
N GLN A 219 -2.43 4.47 -26.37
CA GLN A 219 -2.38 4.31 -27.82
C GLN A 219 -2.33 5.65 -28.55
N GLU A 220 -3.08 6.64 -28.07
CA GLU A 220 -3.20 7.96 -28.67
C GLU A 220 -2.00 8.88 -28.36
N ASN A 221 -1.53 8.87 -27.10
CA ASN A 221 -0.53 9.83 -26.61
C ASN A 221 0.85 9.21 -26.36
N GLY A 222 0.98 7.88 -26.48
CA GLY A 222 2.19 7.18 -26.05
C GLY A 222 2.35 7.17 -24.51
N PRO A 223 3.43 6.60 -23.96
CA PRO A 223 3.69 6.62 -22.54
C PRO A 223 4.33 7.94 -22.09
N CYS A 224 3.85 8.51 -21.00
CA CYS A 224 4.53 9.61 -20.29
C CYS A 224 5.56 9.08 -19.28
N ILE A 225 6.38 9.97 -18.70
CA ILE A 225 7.46 9.63 -17.73
C ILE A 225 6.97 8.90 -16.48
N HIS A 226 5.69 8.99 -16.14
CA HIS A 226 5.09 8.32 -15.00
C HIS A 226 4.59 6.91 -15.31
N HIS A 227 4.68 6.45 -16.55
CA HIS A 227 4.38 5.06 -16.89
C HIS A 227 5.55 4.15 -16.57
N ARG A 228 5.25 2.90 -16.21
CA ARG A 228 6.23 1.89 -15.82
C ARG A 228 6.64 1.04 -17.03
N PRO A 229 7.85 1.20 -17.59
CA PRO A 229 8.23 0.55 -18.84
C PRO A 229 8.08 -0.98 -18.79
N ARG A 230 8.50 -1.61 -17.70
CA ARG A 230 8.39 -3.08 -17.54
C ARG A 230 6.96 -3.59 -17.58
N PHE A 231 6.01 -2.80 -17.09
CA PHE A 231 4.59 -3.17 -17.07
C PHE A 231 3.94 -2.96 -18.44
N LEU A 232 4.40 -1.97 -19.20
CA LEU A 232 3.90 -1.69 -20.55
C LEU A 232 4.37 -2.68 -21.60
N ARG A 233 5.56 -3.27 -21.47
CA ARG A 233 6.12 -4.22 -22.46
C ARG A 233 5.14 -5.31 -22.85
N LYS A 234 4.43 -5.90 -21.89
CA LYS A 234 3.44 -6.95 -22.17
C LYS A 234 2.23 -6.44 -22.96
N ILE A 235 1.83 -5.20 -22.71
CA ILE A 235 0.64 -4.58 -23.34
C ILE A 235 0.97 -4.13 -24.75
N LEU A 236 2.14 -3.51 -24.95
CA LEU A 236 2.58 -3.00 -26.25
C LEU A 236 2.95 -4.16 -27.21
N ASN A 237 3.58 -5.23 -26.72
CA ASN A 237 3.91 -6.40 -27.54
C ASN A 237 2.67 -7.18 -27.98
N CYS A 238 1.67 -7.36 -27.10
CA CYS A 238 0.39 -7.96 -27.48
C CYS A 238 -0.40 -7.14 -28.51
N GLY A 239 -0.18 -5.81 -28.55
CA GLY A 239 -0.79 -4.93 -29.56
C GLY A 239 -0.12 -5.02 -30.92
N ALA A 240 1.17 -5.27 -30.98
CA ALA A 240 1.92 -5.47 -32.23
C ALA A 240 1.57 -6.81 -32.92
N GLU A 241 1.47 -7.89 -32.12
CA GLU A 241 1.09 -9.22 -32.68
C GLU A 241 -0.35 -9.26 -33.19
N LYS A 242 -1.28 -8.50 -32.61
CA LYS A 242 -2.66 -8.41 -33.12
C LYS A 242 -2.75 -7.63 -34.43
N LYS A 243 -1.98 -6.54 -34.57
CA LYS A 243 -1.97 -5.77 -35.82
C LYS A 243 -1.36 -6.55 -36.98
N SER A 244 -0.28 -7.30 -36.75
CA SER A 244 0.30 -8.16 -37.80
C SER A 244 -0.64 -9.26 -38.26
N ASN A 245 -1.41 -9.87 -37.35
CA ASN A 245 -2.41 -10.89 -37.72
C ASN A 245 -3.66 -10.33 -38.42
N GLU A 246 -4.03 -9.07 -38.17
CA GLU A 246 -5.15 -8.40 -38.89
C GLU A 246 -4.73 -7.96 -40.27
N GLU A 247 -3.50 -7.47 -40.47
CA GLU A 247 -2.96 -7.10 -41.77
C GLU A 247 -2.73 -8.33 -42.66
N ASP A 248 -2.23 -9.46 -42.13
CA ASP A 248 -2.10 -10.71 -42.86
C ASP A 248 -3.47 -11.31 -43.26
N SER A 249 -4.49 -11.15 -42.40
CA SER A 249 -5.85 -11.61 -42.71
C SER A 249 -6.55 -10.78 -43.80
N GLN A 250 -6.29 -9.48 -43.87
CA GLN A 250 -6.81 -8.59 -44.90
C GLN A 250 -6.10 -8.76 -46.24
N SER A 251 -4.81 -9.08 -46.23
CA SER A 251 -4.05 -9.36 -47.45
C SER A 251 -4.46 -10.67 -48.16
N GLN A 252 -4.94 -11.66 -47.41
CA GLN A 252 -5.44 -12.94 -47.95
C GLN A 252 -6.85 -12.81 -48.58
N LEU A 253 -7.65 -11.82 -48.18
CA LEU A 253 -9.00 -11.59 -48.72
C LEU A 253 -9.02 -10.74 -50.00
N SER A 254 -7.88 -10.14 -50.35
CA SER A 254 -7.78 -9.30 -51.59
C SER A 254 -7.27 -10.08 -52.82
N PHE A 255 -7.05 -11.38 -52.73
CA PHE A 255 -6.57 -12.26 -53.83
C PHE A 255 -7.51 -13.41 -54.16
N SER A 256 -8.81 -13.29 -53.82
CA SER A 256 -9.83 -14.26 -54.22
C SER A 256 -10.90 -13.66 -55.10
#